data_cf56b7fd968036c8bdb70705d5381097
#
_entry.id   cf56b7fd968036c8bdb70705d5381097
#
_cell.length_a   1.000
_cell.length_b   1.000
_cell.length_c   1.000
_cell.angle_alpha   90.00
_cell.angle_beta   90.00
_cell.angle_gamma   90.00
#
_symmetry.space_group_name_H-M   'P 1'
#
loop_
_entity.id
_entity.type
_entity.pdbx_description
1 polymer ?
#
loop_
_entity_poly.entity_id
_entity_poly.type
_entity_poly.pdbx_seq_one_letter_code
_entity_poly.pdbx_strand_id
1 'polypeptide(L)'
;MGELPANSGSVTLNGTFSYASQEPWLFTGTVRQNILFGLPLDRSRYRTVVRRCALERDFELLPHGDRTIVGERGISLSGGQKARISLARAVYRKTDIYLLDDPLSAVDTHVGRHLFDQCMRGFLREKIVLLVTHQLQFLEQ
;
A
#
# COMPACT_ATOMS: atom_id res chain seq x y z
N MET A 1 8.16 9.04 13.12
CA MET A 1 8.88 7.97 13.84
C MET A 1 9.75 8.59 14.92
N GLY A 2 9.91 7.96 16.06
CA GLY A 2 10.60 8.52 17.23
C GLY A 2 9.66 9.12 18.29
N GLU A 3 8.35 8.90 18.15
CA GLU A 3 7.35 9.37 19.12
C GLU A 3 7.40 8.59 20.44
N LEU A 4 7.90 7.34 20.40
CA LEU A 4 8.12 6.52 21.60
C LEU A 4 9.63 6.43 21.84
N PRO A 5 10.11 6.92 23.02
CA PRO A 5 11.51 6.75 23.39
C PRO A 5 11.84 5.27 23.59
N ALA A 6 12.96 4.83 23.09
CA ALA A 6 13.47 3.50 23.37
C ALA A 6 13.87 3.40 24.86
N ASN A 7 13.33 2.41 25.58
CA ASN A 7 13.73 2.15 26.97
C ASN A 7 15.20 1.67 27.09
N SER A 8 15.70 1.06 26.03
CA SER A 8 17.12 0.64 25.88
C SER A 8 17.47 0.49 24.41
N GLY A 9 18.75 0.66 24.06
CA GLY A 9 19.22 0.55 22.70
C GLY A 9 19.02 1.82 21.87
N SER A 10 19.35 1.74 20.57
CA SER A 10 19.18 2.82 19.59
C SER A 10 18.60 2.28 18.29
N VAL A 11 17.78 3.07 17.62
CA VAL A 11 17.25 2.79 16.30
C VAL A 11 17.85 3.79 15.32
N THR A 12 18.59 3.31 14.34
CA THR A 12 19.15 4.15 13.27
C THR A 12 18.56 3.70 11.93
N LEU A 13 17.92 4.62 11.22
CA LEU A 13 17.38 4.41 9.88
C LEU A 13 18.27 5.14 8.88
N ASN A 14 18.97 4.39 8.03
CA ASN A 14 19.76 4.91 6.92
C ASN A 14 19.04 4.63 5.61
N GLY A 15 18.65 5.67 4.88
CA GLY A 15 17.95 5.55 3.60
C GLY A 15 16.57 6.21 3.61
N THR A 16 15.91 6.15 2.47
CA THR A 16 14.56 6.65 2.28
C THR A 16 13.53 5.60 2.71
N PHE A 17 12.41 6.02 3.26
CA PHE A 17 11.35 5.09 3.66
C PHE A 17 9.97 5.54 3.18
N SER A 18 9.07 4.58 3.06
CA SER A 18 7.65 4.75 2.81
C SER A 18 6.85 4.00 3.87
N TYR A 19 5.69 4.51 4.21
CA TYR A 19 4.85 3.96 5.26
C TYR A 19 3.41 3.76 4.78
N ALA A 20 2.85 2.58 5.03
CA ALA A 20 1.44 2.30 4.91
C ALA A 20 0.86 2.11 6.31
N SER A 21 -0.05 2.99 6.73
CA SER A 21 -0.69 2.95 8.04
C SER A 21 -1.76 1.86 8.11
N GLN A 22 -2.00 1.33 9.30
CA GLN A 22 -3.05 0.37 9.60
C GLN A 22 -4.44 0.90 9.19
N GLU A 23 -4.74 2.15 9.51
CA GLU A 23 -5.96 2.82 9.03
C GLU A 23 -5.70 3.46 7.67
N PRO A 24 -6.27 2.90 6.58
CA PRO A 24 -6.07 3.47 5.25
C PRO A 24 -6.85 4.77 5.10
N TRP A 25 -6.17 5.83 4.76
CA TRP A 25 -6.77 7.13 4.49
C TRP A 25 -6.65 7.52 3.02
N LEU A 26 -7.66 8.23 2.53
CA LEU A 26 -7.70 8.78 1.18
C LEU A 26 -8.11 10.26 1.26
N PHE A 27 -7.47 11.11 0.48
CA PHE A 27 -7.93 12.48 0.30
C PHE A 27 -8.93 12.57 -0.86
N THR A 28 -9.74 13.60 -0.85
CA THR A 28 -10.68 13.88 -1.96
C THR A 28 -9.91 14.17 -3.25
N GLY A 29 -10.00 13.25 -4.19
CA GLY A 29 -9.30 13.27 -5.46
C GLY A 29 -9.49 11.96 -6.20
N THR A 30 -8.87 11.80 -7.37
CA THR A 30 -8.96 10.54 -8.09
C THR A 30 -8.16 9.44 -7.41
N VAL A 31 -8.51 8.17 -7.68
CA VAL A 31 -7.73 7.01 -7.22
C VAL A 31 -6.27 7.16 -7.67
N ARG A 32 -6.06 7.56 -8.93
CA ARG A 32 -4.70 7.82 -9.47
C ARG A 32 -3.95 8.86 -8.65
N GLN A 33 -4.57 10.00 -8.34
CA GLN A 33 -3.95 11.05 -7.51
C GLN A 33 -3.60 10.53 -6.12
N ASN A 34 -4.46 9.69 -5.54
CA ASN A 34 -4.20 9.05 -4.25
C ASN A 34 -2.99 8.11 -4.29
N ILE A 35 -2.80 7.35 -5.37
CA ILE A 35 -1.64 6.46 -5.55
C ILE A 35 -0.37 7.27 -5.80
N LEU A 36 -0.42 8.25 -6.71
CA LEU A 36 0.75 9.07 -7.08
C LEU A 36 1.21 9.97 -5.92
N PHE A 37 0.28 10.47 -5.15
CA PHE A 37 0.52 11.36 -4.00
C PHE A 37 1.55 12.45 -4.29
N GLY A 38 1.31 13.21 -5.36
CA GLY A 38 2.16 14.32 -5.80
C GLY A 38 3.40 13.92 -6.61
N LEU A 39 3.66 12.62 -6.78
CA LEU A 39 4.76 12.15 -7.62
C LEU A 39 4.37 12.15 -9.11
N PRO A 40 5.32 12.31 -10.02
CA PRO A 40 5.07 12.23 -11.47
C PRO A 40 4.62 10.81 -11.87
N LEU A 41 3.80 10.74 -12.91
CA LEU A 41 3.32 9.47 -13.45
C LEU A 41 4.41 8.78 -14.29
N ASP A 42 4.99 7.73 -13.74
CA ASP A 42 5.71 6.69 -14.49
C ASP A 42 4.70 5.60 -14.88
N ARG A 43 4.33 5.55 -16.14
CA ARG A 43 3.28 4.63 -16.64
C ARG A 43 3.62 3.16 -16.43
N SER A 44 4.88 2.78 -16.59
CA SER A 44 5.33 1.40 -16.43
C SER A 44 5.23 0.96 -14.98
N ARG A 45 5.80 1.76 -14.08
CA ARG A 45 5.73 1.51 -12.64
C ARG A 45 4.29 1.53 -12.13
N TYR A 46 3.50 2.51 -12.57
CA TYR A 46 2.10 2.62 -12.16
C TYR A 46 1.30 1.36 -12.48
N ARG A 47 1.38 0.86 -13.72
CA ARG A 47 0.72 -0.39 -14.13
C ARG A 47 1.20 -1.58 -13.29
N THR A 48 2.50 -1.67 -13.04
CA THR A 48 3.06 -2.73 -12.21
C THR A 48 2.51 -2.67 -10.80
N VAL A 49 2.50 -1.49 -10.16
CA VAL A 49 1.97 -1.31 -8.80
C VAL A 49 0.48 -1.64 -8.74
N VAL A 50 -0.32 -1.16 -9.70
CA VAL A 50 -1.77 -1.46 -9.79
C VAL A 50 -2.01 -2.97 -9.80
N ARG A 51 -1.29 -3.70 -10.65
CA ARG A 51 -1.39 -5.16 -10.74
C ARG A 51 -0.92 -5.85 -9.46
N ARG A 52 0.22 -5.45 -8.91
CA ARG A 52 0.79 -6.05 -7.68
C ARG A 52 -0.06 -5.78 -6.44
N CYS A 53 -0.79 -4.67 -6.42
CA CYS A 53 -1.73 -4.32 -5.36
C CYS A 53 -3.16 -4.80 -5.64
N ALA A 54 -3.38 -5.66 -6.65
CA ALA A 54 -4.67 -6.25 -7.01
C ALA A 54 -5.78 -5.20 -7.24
N LEU A 55 -5.46 -4.09 -7.91
CA LEU A 55 -6.40 -2.99 -8.17
C LEU A 55 -7.00 -3.02 -9.58
N GLU A 56 -6.54 -3.91 -10.48
CA GLU A 56 -7.02 -3.97 -11.87
C GLU A 56 -8.53 -4.19 -11.92
N ARG A 57 -9.05 -5.15 -11.14
CA ARG A 57 -10.47 -5.45 -11.09
C ARG A 57 -11.30 -4.29 -10.51
N ASP A 58 -10.75 -3.57 -9.54
CA ASP A 58 -11.45 -2.40 -8.99
C ASP A 58 -11.61 -1.31 -10.06
N PHE A 59 -10.58 -1.09 -10.86
CA PHE A 59 -10.64 -0.07 -11.93
C PHE A 59 -11.63 -0.43 -13.04
N GLU A 60 -11.85 -1.72 -13.31
CA GLU A 60 -12.90 -2.17 -14.23
C GLU A 60 -14.33 -1.89 -13.69
N LEU A 61 -14.48 -1.97 -12.38
CA LEU A 61 -15.78 -1.79 -11.70
C LEU A 61 -16.08 -0.33 -11.37
N LEU A 62 -15.07 0.52 -11.27
CA LEU A 62 -15.25 1.94 -10.98
C LEU A 62 -15.71 2.70 -12.23
N PRO A 63 -16.64 3.68 -12.11
CA PRO A 63 -17.26 4.37 -13.25
C PRO A 63 -16.26 5.01 -14.22
N HIS A 64 -15.12 5.48 -13.71
CA HIS A 64 -14.07 6.13 -14.50
C HIS A 64 -12.70 5.50 -14.24
N GLY A 65 -12.67 4.21 -13.85
CA GLY A 65 -11.44 3.52 -13.50
C GLY A 65 -10.66 4.27 -12.43
N ASP A 66 -9.36 4.42 -12.65
CA ASP A 66 -8.48 5.14 -11.73
C ASP A 66 -8.65 6.67 -11.72
N ARG A 67 -9.50 7.22 -12.62
CA ARG A 67 -9.92 8.64 -12.62
C ARG A 67 -11.16 8.89 -11.76
N THR A 68 -11.75 7.85 -11.19
CA THR A 68 -12.89 7.97 -10.27
C THR A 68 -12.48 8.79 -9.05
N ILE A 69 -13.30 9.78 -8.70
CA ILE A 69 -13.10 10.62 -7.51
C ILE A 69 -13.54 9.84 -6.28
N VAL A 70 -12.69 9.79 -5.28
CA VAL A 70 -12.87 9.10 -3.99
C VAL A 70 -12.58 10.05 -2.83
N GLY A 71 -12.79 9.60 -1.61
CA GLY A 71 -12.66 10.42 -0.41
C GLY A 71 -14.03 10.95 0.04
N GLU A 72 -14.05 11.95 0.93
CA GLU A 72 -15.28 12.42 1.58
C GLU A 72 -16.37 12.92 0.59
N ARG A 73 -15.96 13.45 -0.55
CA ARG A 73 -16.87 14.00 -1.59
C ARG A 73 -16.97 13.11 -2.82
N GLY A 74 -16.42 11.90 -2.77
CA GLY A 74 -16.38 10.97 -3.90
C GLY A 74 -17.16 9.69 -3.62
N ILE A 75 -16.91 8.68 -4.47
CA ILE A 75 -17.50 7.36 -4.30
C ILE A 75 -16.95 6.72 -3.03
N SER A 76 -17.86 6.10 -2.27
CA SER A 76 -17.48 5.29 -1.10
C SER A 76 -16.82 3.99 -1.55
N LEU A 77 -15.64 3.73 -1.03
CA LEU A 77 -14.88 2.50 -1.26
C LEU A 77 -14.98 1.57 -0.05
N SER A 78 -14.90 0.26 -0.30
CA SER A 78 -14.77 -0.74 0.77
C SER A 78 -13.45 -0.57 1.54
N GLY A 79 -13.39 -1.12 2.75
CA GLY A 79 -12.15 -1.14 3.55
C GLY A 79 -10.97 -1.77 2.80
N GLY A 80 -11.22 -2.89 2.13
CA GLY A 80 -10.20 -3.58 1.32
C GLY A 80 -9.72 -2.77 0.11
N GLN A 81 -10.60 -2.02 -0.55
CA GLN A 81 -10.22 -1.11 -1.64
C GLN A 81 -9.34 0.03 -1.12
N LYS A 82 -9.74 0.65 -0.01
CA LYS A 82 -8.94 1.71 0.64
C LYS A 82 -7.56 1.20 1.06
N ALA A 83 -7.49 0.03 1.68
CA ALA A 83 -6.24 -0.60 2.11
C ALA A 83 -5.29 -0.84 0.91
N ARG A 84 -5.80 -1.37 -0.21
CA ARG A 84 -5.01 -1.63 -1.42
C ARG A 84 -4.54 -0.35 -2.10
N ILE A 85 -5.35 0.72 -2.12
CA ILE A 85 -4.94 2.03 -2.64
C ILE A 85 -3.87 2.65 -1.74
N SER A 86 -4.02 2.56 -0.41
CA SER A 86 -3.02 3.03 0.56
C SER A 86 -1.69 2.28 0.42
N LEU A 87 -1.74 0.96 0.27
CA LEU A 87 -0.56 0.14 -0.02
C LEU A 87 0.07 0.54 -1.36
N ALA A 88 -0.72 0.70 -2.42
CA ALA A 88 -0.23 1.12 -3.73
C ALA A 88 0.46 2.49 -3.69
N ARG A 89 -0.04 3.44 -2.90
CA ARG A 89 0.61 4.73 -2.63
C ARG A 89 2.00 4.53 -2.03
N ALA A 90 2.09 3.73 -0.99
CA ALA A 90 3.36 3.46 -0.30
C ALA A 90 4.37 2.79 -1.25
N VAL A 91 3.92 1.80 -2.02
CA VAL A 91 4.75 0.98 -2.92
C VAL A 91 5.12 1.74 -4.21
N TYR A 92 4.28 2.66 -4.67
CA TYR A 92 4.60 3.49 -5.84
C TYR A 92 5.83 4.38 -5.60
N ARG A 93 5.98 4.89 -4.39
CA ARG A 93 7.17 5.64 -4.01
C ARG A 93 8.41 4.77 -4.06
N LYS A 94 9.46 5.25 -4.75
CA LYS A 94 10.75 4.54 -4.82
C LYS A 94 11.55 4.83 -3.56
N THR A 95 11.63 3.88 -2.65
CA THR A 95 12.34 4.00 -1.37
C THR A 95 13.17 2.75 -1.11
N ASP A 96 14.05 2.82 -0.10
CA ASP A 96 14.89 1.71 0.30
C ASP A 96 14.17 0.81 1.31
N ILE A 97 13.31 1.41 2.15
CA ILE A 97 12.64 0.76 3.27
C ILE A 97 11.14 0.99 3.16
N TYR A 98 10.35 -0.08 3.30
CA TYR A 98 8.90 -0.05 3.35
C TYR A 98 8.42 -0.52 4.72
N LEU A 99 7.66 0.34 5.40
CA LEU A 99 7.05 0.05 6.69
C LEU A 99 5.56 -0.17 6.44
N LEU A 100 5.11 -1.39 6.65
CA LEU A 100 3.76 -1.81 6.33
C LEU A 100 3.07 -2.25 7.64
N ASP A 101 2.10 -1.46 8.10
CA ASP A 101 1.41 -1.68 9.35
C ASP A 101 0.03 -2.30 9.07
N ASP A 102 -0.04 -3.61 9.25
CA ASP A 102 -1.20 -4.48 9.05
C ASP A 102 -1.99 -4.24 7.73
N PRO A 103 -1.31 -4.14 6.59
CA PRO A 103 -1.92 -3.76 5.31
C PRO A 103 -2.88 -4.82 4.76
N LEU A 104 -2.91 -6.01 5.37
CA LEU A 104 -3.72 -7.14 4.92
C LEU A 104 -4.99 -7.35 5.75
N SER A 105 -5.20 -6.58 6.83
CA SER A 105 -6.30 -6.79 7.79
C SER A 105 -7.70 -6.62 7.18
N ALA A 106 -7.84 -5.73 6.21
CA ALA A 106 -9.13 -5.38 5.60
C ALA A 106 -9.41 -6.13 4.28
N VAL A 107 -8.56 -7.06 3.87
CA VAL A 107 -8.71 -7.82 2.62
C VAL A 107 -9.01 -9.29 2.90
N ASP A 108 -9.70 -9.95 1.96
CA ASP A 108 -9.93 -11.39 2.04
C ASP A 108 -8.63 -12.20 1.86
N THR A 109 -8.66 -13.46 2.26
CA THR A 109 -7.48 -14.34 2.27
C THR A 109 -6.83 -14.50 0.89
N HIS A 110 -7.63 -14.57 -0.18
CA HIS A 110 -7.11 -14.75 -1.54
C HIS A 110 -6.35 -13.50 -2.00
N VAL A 111 -6.96 -12.32 -1.82
CA VAL A 111 -6.31 -11.03 -2.13
C VAL A 111 -5.10 -10.82 -1.22
N GLY A 112 -5.21 -11.14 0.07
CA GLY A 112 -4.10 -11.06 1.02
C GLY A 112 -2.89 -11.88 0.58
N ARG A 113 -3.11 -13.12 0.12
CA ARG A 113 -2.05 -13.98 -0.44
C ARG A 113 -1.42 -13.36 -1.68
N HIS A 114 -2.23 -12.84 -2.60
CA HIS A 114 -1.71 -12.14 -3.79
C HIS A 114 -0.83 -10.94 -3.40
N LEU A 115 -1.28 -10.11 -2.45
CA LEU A 115 -0.50 -8.95 -1.98
C LEU A 115 0.81 -9.39 -1.33
N PHE A 116 0.78 -10.42 -0.50
CA PHE A 116 1.97 -10.93 0.16
C PHE A 116 2.97 -11.47 -0.87
N ASP A 117 2.55 -12.39 -1.75
CA ASP A 117 3.44 -13.06 -2.69
C ASP A 117 3.89 -12.12 -3.82
N GLN A 118 2.96 -11.39 -4.44
CA GLN A 118 3.23 -10.62 -5.65
C GLN A 118 3.76 -9.21 -5.37
N CYS A 119 3.30 -8.57 -4.30
CA CYS A 119 3.76 -7.24 -3.94
C CYS A 119 4.96 -7.30 -2.99
N MET A 120 4.79 -7.89 -1.81
CA MET A 120 5.83 -7.83 -0.77
C MET A 120 7.02 -8.72 -1.09
N ARG A 121 6.83 -10.02 -1.32
CA ARG A 121 7.91 -10.97 -1.65
C ARG A 121 8.42 -10.82 -3.09
N GLY A 122 7.54 -10.45 -4.01
CA GLY A 122 7.88 -10.32 -5.44
C GLY A 122 8.45 -8.96 -5.80
N PHE A 123 7.58 -7.93 -5.83
CA PHE A 123 7.95 -6.60 -6.32
C PHE A 123 8.95 -5.87 -5.41
N LEU A 124 8.86 -6.08 -4.09
CA LEU A 124 9.74 -5.46 -3.10
C LEU A 124 10.91 -6.35 -2.67
N ARG A 125 11.18 -7.47 -3.35
CA ARG A 125 12.19 -8.48 -2.95
C ARG A 125 13.60 -7.93 -2.70
N GLU A 126 13.97 -6.84 -3.38
CA GLU A 126 15.29 -6.20 -3.27
C GLU A 126 15.28 -4.99 -2.30
N LYS A 127 14.22 -4.86 -1.53
CA LYS A 127 13.99 -3.77 -0.59
C LYS A 127 13.90 -4.31 0.84
N ILE A 128 14.10 -3.44 1.81
CA ILE A 128 13.84 -3.77 3.21
C ILE A 128 12.34 -3.57 3.44
N VAL A 129 11.65 -4.64 3.83
CA VAL A 129 10.22 -4.59 4.17
C VAL A 129 10.05 -4.97 5.63
N LEU A 130 9.56 -4.03 6.42
CA LEU A 130 9.12 -4.30 7.79
C LEU A 130 7.60 -4.40 7.78
N LEU A 131 7.11 -5.62 7.98
CA LEU A 131 5.69 -5.94 8.00
C LEU A 131 5.23 -6.21 9.44
N VAL A 132 4.28 -5.42 9.92
CA VAL A 132 3.49 -5.74 11.11
C VAL A 132 2.20 -6.39 10.65
N THR A 133 1.85 -7.56 11.18
CA THR A 133 0.61 -8.25 10.80
C THR A 133 0.10 -9.16 11.92
N HIS A 134 -1.22 -9.28 12.00
CA HIS A 134 -1.91 -10.26 12.84
C HIS A 134 -2.22 -11.56 12.07
N GLN A 135 -1.99 -11.59 10.76
CA GLN A 135 -2.31 -12.74 9.89
C GLN A 135 -1.10 -13.67 9.75
N LEU A 136 -0.86 -14.46 10.79
CA LEU A 136 0.30 -15.38 10.89
C LEU A 136 0.37 -16.40 9.75
N GLN A 137 -0.76 -16.74 9.13
CA GLN A 137 -0.86 -17.67 7.99
C GLN A 137 0.01 -17.29 6.79
N PHE A 138 0.49 -16.07 6.68
CA PHE A 138 1.39 -15.62 5.62
C PHE A 138 2.87 -15.73 6.01
N LEU A 139 3.18 -15.96 7.28
CA LEU A 139 4.56 -15.99 7.81
C LEU A 139 5.14 -17.40 7.89
N GLU A 140 4.31 -18.45 7.77
CA GLU A 140 4.71 -19.85 7.92
C GLU A 140 5.25 -20.50 6.64
N GLN A 141 5.75 -19.73 5.66
CA GLN A 141 6.28 -20.26 4.38
C GLN A 141 7.69 -19.79 4.08
#